data_5474e42b739b017878fee2e62ce6b7b3
#
_entry.id   5474e42b739b017878fee2e62ce6b7b3
#
_cell.length_a   1.000
_cell.length_b   1.000
_cell.length_c   1.000
_cell.angle_alpha   90.00
_cell.angle_beta   90.00
_cell.angle_gamma   90.00
#
_symmetry.space_group_name_H-M   'P 1'
#
loop_
_entity.id
_entity.type
_entity.pdbx_description
1 polymer ?
#
loop_
_entity_poly.entity_id
_entity_poly.type
_entity_poly.pdbx_seq_one_letter_code
_entity_poly.pdbx_strand_id
1 'polypeptide(L)'
;MAALRRRSDRSAGLSFDADLGDRALTTARHDIVIGRWQGVRDLLRATGDHWPLRTHRIRALANAAAGSSVVEAWRAAEPDNPDAAVLRAATEVTRVFNGAIAAGHGAGTDRDRIDVAVMACLAAADARPGDPTPWASLLTVVRLYEGGVARSELRAWWEELRRRDPYHLEGHVQMLRYFSARWHGTHGSMYDFARDAAGAAPAGSPLPVLVQIARVEEYRYVSDAAKGRPVRGFGQHWNHELAVTELLRTYDRWLGGRVPGPIRAEEAAELNYLAHAACCAGLTREGAALVGLLGERIALVPWVYTGDPAQQIGRWRGGAPPS
;
A
#
# COMPACT_ATOMS: atom_id res chain seq x y z
N MET A 1 -26.50 26.21 -11.44
CA MET A 1 -26.42 26.02 -9.98
C MET A 1 -27.25 24.84 -9.46
N ALA A 2 -28.29 24.35 -10.13
CA ALA A 2 -29.11 23.20 -9.68
C ALA A 2 -28.56 21.81 -10.06
N ALA A 3 -27.66 21.71 -11.05
CA ALA A 3 -27.10 20.43 -11.53
C ALA A 3 -25.94 19.89 -10.65
N LEU A 4 -25.26 20.74 -9.88
CA LEU A 4 -24.18 20.32 -8.98
C LEU A 4 -24.70 19.76 -7.64
N ARG A 5 -25.92 20.10 -7.22
CA ARG A 5 -26.50 19.59 -5.96
C ARG A 5 -27.06 18.17 -6.05
N ARG A 6 -27.33 17.63 -7.22
CA ARG A 6 -27.85 16.25 -7.40
C ARG A 6 -26.75 15.18 -7.50
N ARG A 7 -25.46 15.57 -7.59
CA ARG A 7 -24.32 14.63 -7.60
C ARG A 7 -23.81 14.23 -6.23
N SER A 8 -24.14 14.99 -5.18
CA SER A 8 -23.60 14.72 -3.82
C SER A 8 -24.38 13.67 -3.01
N ASP A 9 -25.60 13.31 -3.40
CA ASP A 9 -26.47 12.44 -2.58
C ASP A 9 -26.26 10.93 -2.79
N ARG A 10 -25.47 10.49 -3.80
CA ARG A 10 -25.15 9.07 -3.99
C ARG A 10 -23.79 8.66 -3.46
N SER A 11 -22.93 9.58 -3.06
CA SER A 11 -21.64 9.32 -2.38
C SER A 11 -21.75 9.30 -0.85
N ALA A 12 -22.92 9.55 -0.31
CA ALA A 12 -23.18 9.74 1.12
C ALA A 12 -23.03 8.47 2.00
N GLY A 13 -22.17 7.50 1.63
CA GLY A 13 -22.00 6.27 2.41
C GLY A 13 -20.63 5.60 2.28
N LEU A 14 -19.73 6.08 1.43
CA LEU A 14 -18.40 5.48 1.29
C LEU A 14 -17.38 6.33 2.07
N SER A 15 -16.87 5.78 3.16
CA SER A 15 -15.71 6.31 3.87
C SER A 15 -14.44 5.69 3.27
N PHE A 16 -13.53 6.53 2.77
CA PHE A 16 -12.19 6.10 2.31
C PHE A 16 -11.22 6.20 3.48
N ASP A 17 -11.45 5.37 4.49
CA ASP A 17 -10.66 5.41 5.71
C ASP A 17 -9.39 4.58 5.56
N ALA A 18 -8.24 5.18 5.94
CA ALA A 18 -6.95 4.50 5.94
C ALA A 18 -6.88 3.34 6.96
N ASP A 19 -7.81 3.27 7.89
CA ASP A 19 -7.86 2.23 8.92
C ASP A 19 -8.48 0.92 8.40
N LEU A 20 -9.19 0.98 7.27
CA LEU A 20 -9.78 -0.17 6.59
C LEU A 20 -10.58 -1.10 7.54
N GLY A 21 -11.25 -0.49 8.52
CA GLY A 21 -12.09 -1.18 9.50
C GLY A 21 -11.37 -1.65 10.78
N ASP A 22 -10.10 -1.28 10.99
CA ASP A 22 -9.41 -1.46 12.28
C ASP A 22 -9.81 -0.34 13.27
N ARG A 23 -10.83 -0.59 14.08
CA ARG A 23 -11.33 0.38 15.06
C ARG A 23 -10.30 0.81 16.10
N ALA A 24 -9.41 -0.10 16.51
CA ALA A 24 -8.36 0.22 17.47
C ALA A 24 -7.34 1.19 16.84
N LEU A 25 -7.04 1.01 15.56
CA LEU A 25 -6.20 1.94 14.79
C LEU A 25 -6.88 3.30 14.62
N THR A 26 -8.19 3.34 14.35
CA THR A 26 -8.95 4.61 14.26
C THR A 26 -8.79 5.44 15.53
N THR A 27 -8.94 4.80 16.70
CA THR A 27 -8.76 5.45 18.00
C THR A 27 -7.34 5.97 18.19
N ALA A 28 -6.32 5.16 17.92
CA ALA A 28 -4.93 5.56 18.06
C ALA A 28 -4.51 6.68 17.09
N ARG A 29 -5.06 6.70 15.87
CA ARG A 29 -4.86 7.82 14.93
C ARG A 29 -5.48 9.12 15.43
N HIS A 30 -6.66 9.04 16.07
CA HIS A 30 -7.27 10.21 16.70
C HIS A 30 -6.39 10.72 17.85
N ASP A 31 -5.81 9.83 18.67
CA ASP A 31 -4.87 10.21 19.72
C ASP A 31 -3.66 10.97 19.18
N ILE A 32 -3.10 10.54 18.01
CA ILE A 32 -2.01 11.28 17.33
C ILE A 32 -2.44 12.71 16.98
N VAL A 33 -3.63 12.87 16.41
CA VAL A 33 -4.13 14.20 15.98
C VAL A 33 -4.25 15.16 17.17
N ILE A 34 -4.59 14.67 18.36
CA ILE A 34 -4.69 15.48 19.60
C ILE A 34 -3.39 15.47 20.44
N GLY A 35 -2.28 14.98 19.87
CA GLY A 35 -0.95 15.04 20.51
C GLY A 35 -0.68 13.97 21.57
N ARG A 36 -1.46 12.89 21.61
CA ARG A 36 -1.31 11.78 22.57
C ARG A 36 -0.65 10.57 21.93
N TRP A 37 0.35 10.01 22.58
CA TRP A 37 1.07 8.81 22.11
C TRP A 37 0.77 7.54 22.89
N GLN A 38 0.17 7.64 24.09
CA GLN A 38 -0.02 6.49 24.98
C GLN A 38 -0.92 5.42 24.35
N GLY A 39 -2.02 5.82 23.68
CA GLY A 39 -2.89 4.89 22.96
C GLY A 39 -2.18 4.19 21.80
N VAL A 40 -1.26 4.89 21.13
CA VAL A 40 -0.42 4.33 20.06
C VAL A 40 0.52 3.26 20.61
N ARG A 41 1.22 3.56 21.72
CA ARG A 41 2.08 2.59 22.41
C ARG A 41 1.32 1.32 22.78
N ASP A 42 0.16 1.49 23.40
CA ASP A 42 -0.64 0.37 23.89
C ASP A 42 -1.18 -0.48 22.72
N LEU A 43 -1.57 0.16 21.62
CA LEU A 43 -1.96 -0.51 20.38
C LEU A 43 -0.81 -1.35 19.79
N LEU A 44 0.39 -0.79 19.64
CA LEU A 44 1.53 -1.48 19.04
C LEU A 44 2.02 -2.61 19.95
N ARG A 45 2.02 -2.41 21.26
CA ARG A 45 2.33 -3.46 22.25
C ARG A 45 1.32 -4.60 22.15
N ALA A 46 0.02 -4.32 22.06
CA ALA A 46 -1.02 -5.34 21.90
C ALA A 46 -0.96 -6.05 20.56
N THR A 47 -0.44 -5.40 19.51
CA THR A 47 -0.24 -6.01 18.18
C THR A 47 0.86 -7.08 18.22
N GLY A 48 1.89 -6.88 19.03
CA GLY A 48 3.03 -7.80 19.18
C GLY A 48 3.74 -8.07 17.85
N ASP A 49 3.93 -9.34 17.53
CA ASP A 49 4.66 -9.82 16.36
C ASP A 49 3.73 -10.29 15.22
N HIS A 50 2.47 -9.86 15.24
CA HIS A 50 1.59 -10.09 14.09
C HIS A 50 1.98 -9.12 12.94
N TRP A 51 3.04 -9.49 12.20
CA TRP A 51 3.72 -8.60 11.25
C TRP A 51 2.81 -7.95 10.21
N PRO A 52 1.85 -8.65 9.56
CA PRO A 52 0.96 -8.01 8.60
C PRO A 52 0.13 -6.88 9.23
N LEU A 53 -0.52 -7.15 10.36
CA LEU A 53 -1.32 -6.16 11.08
C LEU A 53 -0.44 -5.02 11.63
N ARG A 54 0.75 -5.36 12.15
CA ARG A 54 1.70 -4.39 12.67
C ARG A 54 2.15 -3.41 11.59
N THR A 55 2.52 -3.91 10.42
CA THR A 55 2.93 -3.10 9.28
C THR A 55 1.79 -2.18 8.82
N HIS A 56 0.57 -2.70 8.72
CA HIS A 56 -0.62 -1.92 8.40
C HIS A 56 -0.81 -0.76 9.39
N ARG A 57 -0.77 -1.06 10.70
CA ARG A 57 -0.93 -0.07 11.77
C ARG A 57 0.17 0.98 11.76
N ILE A 58 1.44 0.57 11.68
CA ILE A 58 2.58 1.50 11.65
C ILE A 58 2.50 2.45 10.46
N ARG A 59 2.14 1.96 9.27
CA ARG A 59 1.98 2.82 8.08
C ARG A 59 0.89 3.87 8.26
N ALA A 60 -0.27 3.48 8.77
CA ALA A 60 -1.39 4.40 9.00
C ALA A 60 -1.06 5.42 10.11
N LEU A 61 -0.40 4.98 11.20
CA LEU A 61 0.04 5.85 12.28
C LEU A 61 1.14 6.82 11.83
N ALA A 62 2.11 6.37 11.02
CA ALA A 62 3.16 7.20 10.46
C ALA A 62 2.59 8.32 9.56
N ASN A 63 1.59 7.99 8.74
CA ASN A 63 0.89 8.99 7.93
C ASN A 63 0.19 10.04 8.81
N ALA A 64 -0.49 9.63 9.87
CA ALA A 64 -1.14 10.54 10.81
C ALA A 64 -0.12 11.42 11.58
N ALA A 65 1.04 10.84 11.93
CA ALA A 65 2.08 11.51 12.71
C ALA A 65 2.99 12.44 11.88
N ALA A 66 2.99 12.33 10.54
CA ALA A 66 3.94 13.03 9.69
C ALA A 66 3.95 14.55 9.86
N GLY A 67 2.79 15.14 10.16
CA GLY A 67 2.62 16.58 10.39
C GLY A 67 2.71 17.02 11.85
N SER A 68 3.07 16.13 12.80
CA SER A 68 3.08 16.43 14.23
C SER A 68 4.42 16.04 14.89
N SER A 69 4.62 16.47 16.15
CA SER A 69 5.78 16.09 16.98
C SER A 69 5.46 14.99 18.01
N VAL A 70 4.33 14.27 17.83
CA VAL A 70 3.87 13.27 18.80
C VAL A 70 4.85 12.09 18.96
N VAL A 71 5.53 11.72 17.88
CA VAL A 71 6.52 10.63 17.90
C VAL A 71 7.80 11.07 18.64
N GLU A 72 8.21 12.31 18.44
CA GLU A 72 9.34 12.90 19.17
C GLU A 72 9.04 12.99 20.67
N ALA A 73 7.82 13.40 21.04
CA ALA A 73 7.38 13.44 22.43
C ALA A 73 7.37 12.03 23.06
N TRP A 74 6.92 11.00 22.31
CA TRP A 74 6.99 9.62 22.78
C TRP A 74 8.45 9.18 22.98
N ARG A 75 9.31 9.41 21.98
CA ARG A 75 10.75 9.09 22.07
C ARG A 75 11.45 9.78 23.23
N ALA A 76 11.07 11.02 23.56
CA ALA A 76 11.62 11.74 24.69
C ALA A 76 11.16 11.16 26.03
N ALA A 77 9.91 10.69 26.11
CA ALA A 77 9.34 10.09 27.32
C ALA A 77 9.81 8.63 27.56
N GLU A 78 10.02 7.87 26.49
CA GLU A 78 10.43 6.46 26.52
C GLU A 78 11.57 6.22 25.49
N PRO A 79 12.81 6.66 25.74
CA PRO A 79 13.91 6.63 24.76
C PRO A 79 14.30 5.23 24.31
N ASP A 80 14.13 4.23 25.16
CA ASP A 80 14.50 2.83 24.91
C ASP A 80 13.34 2.00 24.36
N ASN A 81 12.16 2.62 24.11
CA ASN A 81 11.01 1.88 23.62
C ASN A 81 11.18 1.54 22.12
N PRO A 82 11.26 0.24 21.74
CA PRO A 82 11.50 -0.18 20.37
C PRO A 82 10.34 0.18 19.44
N ASP A 83 9.10 0.20 19.93
CA ASP A 83 7.93 0.56 19.11
C ASP A 83 7.96 2.05 18.73
N ALA A 84 8.43 2.91 19.64
CA ALA A 84 8.64 4.32 19.37
C ALA A 84 9.73 4.53 18.30
N ALA A 85 10.80 3.74 18.33
CA ALA A 85 11.86 3.78 17.31
C ALA A 85 11.32 3.36 15.93
N VAL A 86 10.56 2.28 15.85
CA VAL A 86 9.98 1.78 14.59
C VAL A 86 8.97 2.78 14.01
N LEU A 87 8.08 3.35 14.85
CA LEU A 87 7.13 4.35 14.37
C LEU A 87 7.83 5.63 13.92
N ARG A 88 8.89 6.07 14.62
CA ARG A 88 9.68 7.22 14.19
C ARG A 88 10.29 6.97 12.80
N ALA A 89 10.91 5.82 12.58
CA ALA A 89 11.50 5.47 11.29
C ALA A 89 10.48 5.56 10.15
N ALA A 90 9.31 4.93 10.32
CA ALA A 90 8.23 5.00 9.33
C ALA A 90 7.69 6.43 9.13
N THR A 91 7.66 7.24 10.20
CA THR A 91 7.22 8.66 10.13
C THR A 91 8.23 9.51 9.36
N GLU A 92 9.55 9.34 9.58
CA GLU A 92 10.58 10.04 8.81
C GLU A 92 10.52 9.69 7.33
N VAL A 93 10.37 8.40 6.99
CA VAL A 93 10.16 7.96 5.60
C VAL A 93 8.93 8.64 5.00
N THR A 94 7.82 8.70 5.72
CA THR A 94 6.58 9.36 5.26
C THR A 94 6.79 10.86 5.03
N ARG A 95 7.50 11.55 5.93
CA ARG A 95 7.84 12.98 5.81
C ARG A 95 8.67 13.26 4.56
N VAL A 96 9.68 12.44 4.28
CA VAL A 96 10.52 12.58 3.09
C VAL A 96 9.70 12.37 1.83
N PHE A 97 8.84 11.35 1.78
CA PHE A 97 7.94 11.13 0.64
C PHE A 97 6.95 12.28 0.42
N ASN A 98 6.33 12.78 1.48
CA ASN A 98 5.42 13.91 1.39
C ASN A 98 6.14 15.17 0.88
N GLY A 99 7.37 15.41 1.33
CA GLY A 99 8.22 16.49 0.84
C GLY A 99 8.53 16.35 -0.66
N ALA A 100 8.91 15.16 -1.11
CA ALA A 100 9.19 14.88 -2.52
C ALA A 100 7.95 15.06 -3.41
N ILE A 101 6.77 14.62 -2.95
CA ILE A 101 5.50 14.82 -3.66
C ILE A 101 5.16 16.31 -3.75
N ALA A 102 5.31 17.06 -2.66
CA ALA A 102 5.01 18.49 -2.61
C ALA A 102 5.95 19.31 -3.49
N ALA A 103 7.22 18.92 -3.60
CA ALA A 103 8.22 19.57 -4.46
C ALA A 103 7.96 19.34 -5.96
N GLY A 104 7.21 18.27 -6.31
CA GLY A 104 6.84 17.95 -7.69
C GLY A 104 7.94 17.21 -8.47
N HIS A 105 7.58 16.79 -9.69
CA HIS A 105 8.51 16.05 -10.57
C HIS A 105 9.67 16.97 -11.01
N GLY A 106 10.90 16.53 -10.77
CA GLY A 106 12.13 17.23 -11.18
C GLY A 106 12.73 18.17 -10.15
N ALA A 107 12.09 18.38 -9.00
CA ALA A 107 12.74 18.94 -7.84
C ALA A 107 13.58 17.84 -7.19
N GLY A 108 14.90 18.02 -7.09
CA GLY A 108 15.78 17.06 -6.42
C GLY A 108 15.29 16.78 -5.00
N THR A 109 15.33 15.52 -4.59
CA THR A 109 14.98 15.16 -3.22
C THR A 109 16.14 15.51 -2.30
N ASP A 110 15.84 16.13 -1.17
CA ASP A 110 16.81 16.48 -0.14
C ASP A 110 17.51 15.20 0.39
N ARG A 111 18.76 15.00 -0.02
CA ARG A 111 19.53 13.81 0.30
C ARG A 111 19.79 13.67 1.80
N ASP A 112 20.02 14.76 2.50
CA ASP A 112 20.27 14.73 3.94
C ASP A 112 19.04 14.22 4.70
N ARG A 113 17.84 14.59 4.23
CA ARG A 113 16.59 14.06 4.80
C ARG A 113 16.38 12.59 4.50
N ILE A 114 16.77 12.12 3.31
CA ILE A 114 16.74 10.70 2.97
C ILE A 114 17.67 9.94 3.91
N ASP A 115 18.90 10.41 4.08
CA ASP A 115 19.91 9.77 4.92
C ASP A 115 19.47 9.72 6.40
N VAL A 116 18.83 10.78 6.91
CA VAL A 116 18.21 10.77 8.25
C VAL A 116 17.14 9.68 8.38
N ALA A 117 16.26 9.53 7.37
CA ALA A 117 15.24 8.50 7.38
C ALA A 117 15.84 7.07 7.31
N VAL A 118 16.90 6.87 6.51
CA VAL A 118 17.64 5.61 6.43
C VAL A 118 18.26 5.26 7.78
N MET A 119 18.97 6.21 8.41
CA MET A 119 19.58 6.00 9.75
C MET A 119 18.53 5.69 10.82
N ALA A 120 17.35 6.35 10.75
CA ALA A 120 16.26 6.04 11.66
C ALA A 120 15.72 4.61 11.46
N CYS A 121 15.64 4.13 10.22
CA CYS A 121 15.23 2.76 9.93
C CYS A 121 16.24 1.72 10.44
N LEU A 122 17.54 1.96 10.25
CA LEU A 122 18.60 1.07 10.74
C LEU A 122 18.60 1.01 12.28
N ALA A 123 18.51 2.17 12.95
CA ALA A 123 18.40 2.23 14.40
C ALA A 123 17.13 1.51 14.93
N ALA A 124 16.02 1.58 14.21
CA ALA A 124 14.79 0.86 14.55
C ALA A 124 14.94 -0.66 14.36
N ALA A 125 15.67 -1.10 13.33
CA ALA A 125 15.98 -2.50 13.08
C ALA A 125 16.87 -3.08 14.21
N ASP A 126 17.81 -2.30 14.73
CA ASP A 126 18.65 -2.68 15.88
C ASP A 126 17.83 -2.73 17.18
N ALA A 127 16.91 -1.76 17.39
CA ALA A 127 16.08 -1.71 18.59
C ALA A 127 15.04 -2.86 18.64
N ARG A 128 14.61 -3.39 17.48
CA ARG A 128 13.66 -4.52 17.38
C ARG A 128 14.08 -5.49 16.28
N PRO A 129 15.08 -6.36 16.54
CA PRO A 129 15.72 -7.18 15.49
C PRO A 129 14.80 -8.15 14.76
N GLY A 130 13.68 -8.57 15.36
CA GLY A 130 12.68 -9.45 14.74
C GLY A 130 11.69 -8.75 13.84
N ASP A 131 11.57 -7.43 13.91
CA ASP A 131 10.55 -6.66 13.17
C ASP A 131 10.96 -6.44 11.70
N PRO A 132 10.16 -6.88 10.71
CA PRO A 132 10.41 -6.62 9.29
C PRO A 132 10.07 -5.18 8.87
N THR A 133 9.28 -4.44 9.66
CA THR A 133 8.77 -3.12 9.27
C THR A 133 9.86 -2.07 9.00
N PRO A 134 10.95 -1.97 9.78
CA PRO A 134 12.05 -1.04 9.45
C PRO A 134 12.68 -1.33 8.09
N TRP A 135 12.81 -2.59 7.71
CA TRP A 135 13.35 -3.00 6.41
C TRP A 135 12.41 -2.67 5.27
N ALA A 136 11.09 -2.86 5.44
CA ALA A 136 10.10 -2.41 4.47
C ALA A 136 10.11 -0.88 4.30
N SER A 137 10.38 -0.14 5.39
CA SER A 137 10.54 1.32 5.36
C SER A 137 11.80 1.74 4.60
N LEU A 138 12.93 1.02 4.76
CA LEU A 138 14.14 1.21 3.95
C LEU A 138 13.85 1.00 2.46
N LEU A 139 13.19 -0.10 2.09
CA LEU A 139 12.79 -0.38 0.70
C LEU A 139 11.81 0.67 0.16
N THR A 140 11.15 1.41 1.01
CA THR A 140 10.31 2.55 0.62
C THR A 140 11.19 3.75 0.27
N VAL A 141 12.05 4.18 1.18
CA VAL A 141 12.81 5.43 1.04
C VAL A 141 13.87 5.36 -0.06
N VAL A 142 14.45 4.19 -0.33
CA VAL A 142 15.49 4.04 -1.37
C VAL A 142 15.03 4.41 -2.78
N ARG A 143 13.73 4.42 -3.02
CA ARG A 143 13.18 4.87 -4.30
C ARG A 143 13.46 6.34 -4.59
N LEU A 144 13.71 7.13 -3.54
CA LEU A 144 13.93 8.57 -3.64
C LEU A 144 15.38 8.95 -3.95
N TYR A 145 16.34 8.03 -3.85
CA TYR A 145 17.71 8.31 -4.26
C TYR A 145 17.78 8.46 -5.78
N GLU A 146 18.33 9.58 -6.25
CA GLU A 146 18.64 9.77 -7.66
C GLU A 146 19.68 8.74 -8.11
N GLY A 147 19.38 8.01 -9.20
CA GLY A 147 20.23 6.92 -9.67
C GLY A 147 20.15 5.63 -8.85
N GLY A 148 19.33 5.59 -7.79
CA GLY A 148 19.19 4.42 -6.93
C GLY A 148 20.29 4.28 -5.90
N VAL A 149 20.35 3.12 -5.26
CA VAL A 149 21.41 2.71 -4.31
C VAL A 149 22.25 1.60 -4.93
N ALA A 150 23.42 1.29 -4.35
CA ALA A 150 24.22 0.17 -4.78
C ALA A 150 23.41 -1.14 -4.73
N ARG A 151 23.51 -1.95 -5.78
CA ARG A 151 22.76 -3.22 -5.87
C ARG A 151 23.04 -4.16 -4.69
N SER A 152 24.27 -4.15 -4.16
CA SER A 152 24.67 -4.93 -2.98
C SER A 152 23.91 -4.48 -1.73
N GLU A 153 23.74 -3.19 -1.55
CA GLU A 153 23.05 -2.61 -0.41
C GLU A 153 21.54 -2.89 -0.47
N LEU A 154 20.89 -2.64 -1.61
CA LEU A 154 19.49 -2.99 -1.82
C LEU A 154 19.25 -4.49 -1.56
N ARG A 155 20.16 -5.35 -2.07
CA ARG A 155 20.09 -6.79 -1.85
C ARG A 155 20.20 -7.14 -0.38
N ALA A 156 21.14 -6.55 0.35
CA ALA A 156 21.31 -6.79 1.80
C ALA A 156 20.05 -6.44 2.58
N TRP A 157 19.43 -5.29 2.32
CA TRP A 157 18.18 -4.90 2.98
C TRP A 157 17.00 -5.79 2.62
N TRP A 158 16.95 -6.23 1.36
CA TRP A 158 15.94 -7.18 0.91
C TRP A 158 16.08 -8.55 1.58
N GLU A 159 17.31 -9.06 1.71
CA GLU A 159 17.61 -10.33 2.40
C GLU A 159 17.30 -10.24 3.89
N GLU A 160 17.60 -9.12 4.55
CA GLU A 160 17.27 -8.88 5.95
C GLU A 160 15.75 -8.85 6.21
N LEU A 161 14.98 -8.26 5.31
CA LEU A 161 13.52 -8.32 5.37
C LEU A 161 13.03 -9.76 5.24
N ARG A 162 13.48 -10.48 4.20
CA ARG A 162 13.04 -11.85 3.92
C ARG A 162 13.44 -12.86 5.00
N ARG A 163 14.53 -12.63 5.68
CA ARG A 163 14.96 -13.47 6.80
C ARG A 163 13.97 -13.40 7.97
N ARG A 164 13.28 -12.28 8.17
CA ARG A 164 12.27 -12.05 9.21
C ARG A 164 10.89 -12.52 8.79
N ASP A 165 10.52 -12.14 7.57
CA ASP A 165 9.24 -12.53 6.97
C ASP A 165 9.43 -12.69 5.46
N PRO A 166 9.63 -13.94 4.97
CA PRO A 166 9.88 -14.21 3.56
C PRO A 166 8.73 -13.83 2.63
N TYR A 167 7.54 -13.67 3.18
CA TYR A 167 6.32 -13.32 2.44
C TYR A 167 5.74 -11.97 2.86
N HIS A 168 6.55 -11.08 3.43
CA HIS A 168 6.14 -9.77 3.89
C HIS A 168 5.59 -8.91 2.75
N LEU A 169 4.27 -8.78 2.70
CA LEU A 169 3.54 -8.20 1.56
C LEU A 169 4.00 -6.77 1.26
N GLU A 170 4.06 -5.89 2.27
CA GLU A 170 4.49 -4.50 2.08
C GLU A 170 5.92 -4.41 1.52
N GLY A 171 6.85 -5.22 2.03
CA GLY A 171 8.22 -5.25 1.49
C GLY A 171 8.25 -5.64 0.02
N HIS A 172 7.46 -6.64 -0.38
CA HIS A 172 7.33 -7.02 -1.78
C HIS A 172 6.68 -5.91 -2.63
N VAL A 173 5.68 -5.21 -2.12
CA VAL A 173 5.09 -4.05 -2.82
C VAL A 173 6.13 -2.94 -3.02
N GLN A 174 6.98 -2.67 -2.03
CA GLN A 174 8.00 -1.64 -2.15
C GLN A 174 9.10 -2.04 -3.16
N MET A 175 9.54 -3.30 -3.18
CA MET A 175 10.47 -3.83 -4.18
C MET A 175 9.86 -3.82 -5.60
N LEU A 176 8.60 -4.21 -5.75
CA LEU A 176 7.87 -4.12 -7.01
C LEU A 176 7.89 -2.68 -7.54
N ARG A 177 7.59 -1.72 -6.68
CA ARG A 177 7.63 -0.30 -7.05
C ARG A 177 9.03 0.17 -7.40
N TYR A 178 10.08 -0.27 -6.69
CA TYR A 178 11.46 0.02 -7.04
C TYR A 178 11.78 -0.43 -8.46
N PHE A 179 11.33 -1.62 -8.86
CA PHE A 179 11.50 -2.16 -10.21
C PHE A 179 10.57 -1.57 -11.26
N SER A 180 9.67 -0.66 -10.93
CA SER A 180 8.77 -0.05 -11.90
C SER A 180 9.48 1.03 -12.73
N ALA A 181 8.94 1.30 -13.93
CA ALA A 181 9.43 2.33 -14.84
C ALA A 181 9.34 3.76 -14.26
N ARG A 182 8.53 3.96 -13.23
CA ARG A 182 8.43 5.23 -12.50
C ARG A 182 9.67 5.50 -11.63
N TRP A 183 10.37 4.45 -11.22
CA TRP A 183 11.50 4.54 -10.30
C TRP A 183 12.80 4.05 -10.97
N HIS A 184 13.29 2.87 -10.65
CA HIS A 184 14.65 2.43 -11.05
C HIS A 184 14.65 1.21 -11.98
N GLY A 185 13.50 0.83 -12.52
CA GLY A 185 13.36 -0.35 -13.37
C GLY A 185 12.58 -0.11 -14.65
N THR A 186 11.91 -1.16 -15.11
CA THR A 186 11.08 -1.19 -16.33
C THR A 186 9.76 -1.91 -16.05
N HIS A 187 8.79 -1.82 -16.97
CA HIS A 187 7.58 -2.65 -16.87
C HIS A 187 7.93 -4.15 -16.85
N GLY A 188 8.89 -4.60 -17.68
CA GLY A 188 9.34 -5.99 -17.70
C GLY A 188 9.84 -6.45 -16.33
N SER A 189 10.85 -5.75 -15.76
CA SER A 189 11.42 -6.11 -14.45
C SER A 189 10.40 -6.09 -13.31
N MET A 190 9.43 -5.17 -13.37
CA MET A 190 8.34 -5.09 -12.40
C MET A 190 7.43 -6.32 -12.48
N TYR A 191 7.01 -6.72 -13.69
CA TYR A 191 6.15 -7.90 -13.86
C TYR A 191 6.87 -9.20 -13.57
N ASP A 192 8.16 -9.33 -13.93
CA ASP A 192 8.96 -10.51 -13.63
C ASP A 192 9.06 -10.70 -12.12
N PHE A 193 9.39 -9.66 -11.37
CA PHE A 193 9.40 -9.69 -9.91
C PHE A 193 8.02 -10.07 -9.32
N ALA A 194 6.93 -9.49 -9.85
CA ALA A 194 5.58 -9.79 -9.37
C ALA A 194 5.19 -11.25 -9.60
N ARG A 195 5.53 -11.83 -10.77
CA ARG A 195 5.24 -13.23 -11.12
C ARG A 195 6.07 -14.20 -10.31
N ASP A 196 7.35 -13.91 -10.10
CA ASP A 196 8.25 -14.73 -9.28
C ASP A 196 7.76 -14.78 -7.84
N ALA A 197 7.41 -13.63 -7.25
CA ALA A 197 6.86 -13.57 -5.90
C ALA A 197 5.50 -14.28 -5.79
N ALA A 198 4.62 -14.10 -6.78
CA ALA A 198 3.34 -14.81 -6.84
C ALA A 198 3.54 -16.33 -6.97
N GLY A 199 4.54 -16.77 -7.75
CA GLY A 199 4.89 -18.19 -7.92
C GLY A 199 5.38 -18.84 -6.63
N ALA A 200 6.21 -18.14 -5.86
CA ALA A 200 6.80 -18.60 -4.61
C ALA A 200 5.85 -18.56 -3.40
N ALA A 201 4.75 -17.81 -3.50
CA ALA A 201 3.82 -17.59 -2.38
C ALA A 201 3.08 -18.87 -1.99
N PRO A 202 2.88 -19.14 -0.68
CA PRO A 202 2.04 -20.24 -0.23
C PRO A 202 0.55 -20.01 -0.58
N ALA A 203 -0.23 -21.08 -0.60
CA ALA A 203 -1.68 -21.00 -0.80
C ALA A 203 -2.32 -20.13 0.31
N GLY A 204 -3.28 -19.29 -0.06
CA GLY A 204 -3.93 -18.36 0.84
C GLY A 204 -3.13 -17.07 1.14
N SER A 205 -1.90 -16.95 0.62
CA SER A 205 -1.13 -15.70 0.71
C SER A 205 -1.71 -14.63 -0.22
N PRO A 206 -1.73 -13.35 0.20
CA PRO A 206 -2.12 -12.24 -0.66
C PRO A 206 -1.05 -11.85 -1.70
N LEU A 207 0.18 -12.37 -1.63
CA LEU A 207 1.29 -11.99 -2.53
C LEU A 207 0.97 -12.11 -4.04
N PRO A 208 0.15 -13.07 -4.52
CA PRO A 208 -0.22 -13.09 -5.94
C PRO A 208 -0.86 -11.79 -6.45
N VAL A 209 -1.38 -10.94 -5.57
CA VAL A 209 -1.95 -9.62 -5.94
C VAL A 209 -0.89 -8.67 -6.50
N LEU A 210 0.39 -8.92 -6.29
CA LEU A 210 1.48 -8.10 -6.84
C LEU A 210 1.37 -7.94 -8.36
N VAL A 211 0.87 -8.95 -9.07
CA VAL A 211 0.64 -8.88 -10.52
C VAL A 211 -0.43 -7.83 -10.85
N GLN A 212 -1.47 -7.72 -10.02
CA GLN A 212 -2.51 -6.70 -10.18
C GLN A 212 -2.01 -5.31 -9.79
N ILE A 213 -1.16 -5.22 -8.77
CA ILE A 213 -0.49 -3.97 -8.38
C ILE A 213 0.43 -3.50 -9.52
N ALA A 214 1.21 -4.40 -10.14
CA ALA A 214 2.05 -4.08 -11.30
C ALA A 214 1.21 -3.51 -12.46
N ARG A 215 0.05 -4.11 -12.73
CA ARG A 215 -0.87 -3.64 -13.77
C ARG A 215 -1.40 -2.23 -13.48
N VAL A 216 -1.73 -1.94 -12.23
CA VAL A 216 -2.13 -0.59 -11.79
C VAL A 216 -0.99 0.42 -11.93
N GLU A 217 0.24 0.06 -11.52
CA GLU A 217 1.41 0.95 -11.64
C GLU A 217 1.77 1.24 -13.10
N GLU A 218 1.66 0.25 -14.01
CA GLU A 218 1.82 0.46 -15.45
C GLU A 218 0.73 1.39 -15.99
N TYR A 219 -0.55 1.12 -15.68
CA TYR A 219 -1.67 1.97 -16.09
C TYR A 219 -1.45 3.43 -15.68
N ARG A 220 -1.10 3.63 -14.41
CA ARG A 220 -0.83 4.95 -13.87
C ARG A 220 0.33 5.65 -14.59
N TYR A 221 1.45 4.93 -14.81
CA TYR A 221 2.62 5.49 -15.50
C TYR A 221 2.28 5.95 -16.92
N VAL A 222 1.60 5.10 -17.69
CA VAL A 222 1.22 5.40 -19.09
C VAL A 222 0.19 6.51 -19.14
N SER A 223 -0.79 6.54 -18.24
CA SER A 223 -1.83 7.57 -18.16
C SER A 223 -1.25 8.93 -17.81
N ASP A 224 -0.31 8.98 -16.84
CA ASP A 224 0.39 10.22 -16.46
C ASP A 224 1.20 10.78 -17.65
N ALA A 225 1.93 9.90 -18.37
CA ALA A 225 2.70 10.29 -19.56
C ALA A 225 1.81 10.79 -20.71
N ALA A 226 0.61 10.23 -20.86
CA ALA A 226 -0.33 10.60 -21.89
C ALA A 226 -1.05 11.94 -21.61
N LYS A 227 -0.97 12.47 -20.40
CA LYS A 227 -1.60 13.75 -19.99
C LYS A 227 -3.08 13.83 -20.38
N GLY A 228 -3.85 12.78 -20.11
CA GLY A 228 -5.28 12.69 -20.41
C GLY A 228 -5.63 12.37 -21.88
N ARG A 229 -4.64 12.13 -22.75
CA ARG A 229 -4.90 11.68 -24.12
C ARG A 229 -5.11 10.16 -24.15
N PRO A 230 -5.99 9.65 -25.06
CA PRO A 230 -6.16 8.22 -25.23
C PRO A 230 -4.84 7.56 -25.66
N VAL A 231 -4.47 6.47 -25.00
CA VAL A 231 -3.29 5.68 -25.36
C VAL A 231 -3.72 4.54 -26.28
N ARG A 232 -3.15 4.51 -27.51
CA ARG A 232 -3.42 3.42 -28.45
C ARG A 232 -3.05 2.06 -27.85
N GLY A 233 -3.92 1.08 -28.01
CA GLY A 233 -3.72 -0.29 -27.52
C GLY A 233 -3.97 -0.47 -26.02
N PHE A 234 -4.23 0.60 -25.27
CA PHE A 234 -4.44 0.52 -23.81
C PHE A 234 -5.89 0.21 -23.42
N GLY A 235 -6.82 0.19 -24.41
CA GLY A 235 -8.23 -0.17 -24.14
C GLY A 235 -8.43 -1.60 -23.65
N GLN A 236 -7.49 -2.50 -23.96
CA GLN A 236 -7.52 -3.90 -23.50
C GLN A 236 -6.58 -4.19 -22.32
N HIS A 237 -6.02 -3.15 -21.68
CA HIS A 237 -5.05 -3.30 -20.59
C HIS A 237 -5.52 -4.24 -19.48
N TRP A 238 -6.81 -4.21 -19.16
CA TRP A 238 -7.41 -4.98 -18.07
C TRP A 238 -8.03 -6.33 -18.51
N ASN A 239 -8.42 -6.45 -19.79
CA ASN A 239 -9.27 -7.56 -20.27
C ASN A 239 -8.65 -8.42 -21.36
N HIS A 240 -7.36 -8.23 -21.73
CA HIS A 240 -6.68 -9.17 -22.61
C HIS A 240 -6.48 -10.53 -21.91
N GLU A 241 -6.35 -11.59 -22.66
CA GLU A 241 -6.35 -12.99 -22.19
C GLU A 241 -5.36 -13.22 -21.01
N LEU A 242 -4.13 -12.75 -21.13
CA LEU A 242 -3.14 -12.91 -20.05
C LEU A 242 -3.56 -12.14 -18.78
N ALA A 243 -4.13 -10.92 -18.92
CA ALA A 243 -4.58 -10.15 -17.78
C ALA A 243 -5.66 -10.87 -16.98
N VAL A 244 -6.65 -11.42 -17.70
CA VAL A 244 -7.76 -12.18 -17.10
C VAL A 244 -7.24 -13.47 -16.46
N THR A 245 -6.35 -14.20 -17.15
CA THR A 245 -5.75 -15.42 -16.61
C THR A 245 -4.97 -15.18 -15.33
N GLU A 246 -4.14 -14.14 -15.28
CA GLU A 246 -3.36 -13.76 -14.09
C GLU A 246 -4.27 -13.30 -12.95
N LEU A 247 -5.35 -12.60 -13.25
CA LEU A 247 -6.34 -12.18 -12.26
C LEU A 247 -7.05 -13.39 -11.63
N LEU A 248 -7.55 -14.31 -12.44
CA LEU A 248 -8.24 -15.51 -11.95
C LEU A 248 -7.28 -16.40 -11.12
N ARG A 249 -6.03 -16.56 -11.55
CA ARG A 249 -4.99 -17.24 -10.75
C ARG A 249 -4.76 -16.55 -9.39
N THR A 250 -4.73 -15.22 -9.36
CA THR A 250 -4.60 -14.45 -8.10
C THR A 250 -5.80 -14.74 -7.19
N TYR A 251 -7.00 -14.67 -7.75
CA TYR A 251 -8.25 -14.96 -7.04
C TYR A 251 -8.23 -16.36 -6.42
N ASP A 252 -7.95 -17.39 -7.22
CA ASP A 252 -7.97 -18.79 -6.79
C ASP A 252 -6.87 -19.07 -5.75
N ARG A 253 -5.65 -18.62 -5.98
CA ARG A 253 -4.52 -18.88 -5.06
C ARG A 253 -4.68 -18.18 -3.72
N TRP A 254 -5.16 -16.94 -3.73
CA TRP A 254 -5.35 -16.18 -2.50
C TRP A 254 -6.67 -16.57 -1.81
N LEU A 255 -7.80 -16.30 -2.46
CA LEU A 255 -9.10 -16.46 -1.81
C LEU A 255 -9.56 -17.92 -1.71
N GLY A 256 -9.25 -18.74 -2.72
CA GLY A 256 -9.51 -20.18 -2.69
C GLY A 256 -8.62 -20.95 -1.73
N GLY A 257 -7.42 -20.44 -1.45
CA GLY A 257 -6.45 -21.07 -0.53
C GLY A 257 -6.49 -20.56 0.91
N ARG A 258 -7.26 -19.51 1.22
CA ARG A 258 -7.34 -18.95 2.58
C ARG A 258 -8.38 -19.68 3.44
N VAL A 259 -8.19 -19.63 4.75
CA VAL A 259 -9.22 -20.07 5.70
C VAL A 259 -10.46 -19.18 5.55
N PRO A 260 -11.66 -19.73 5.41
CA PRO A 260 -12.89 -18.94 5.30
C PRO A 260 -13.08 -18.02 6.51
N GLY A 261 -13.51 -16.80 6.24
CA GLY A 261 -13.71 -15.78 7.28
C GLY A 261 -13.76 -14.36 6.69
N PRO A 262 -14.05 -13.35 7.53
CA PRO A 262 -14.05 -11.97 7.10
C PRO A 262 -12.65 -11.54 6.64
N ILE A 263 -12.60 -10.56 5.74
CA ILE A 263 -11.34 -9.92 5.35
C ILE A 263 -10.82 -9.11 6.54
N ARG A 264 -9.53 -9.27 6.84
CA ARG A 264 -8.85 -8.53 7.89
C ARG A 264 -8.44 -7.15 7.37
N ALA A 265 -8.27 -6.20 8.28
CA ALA A 265 -7.91 -4.81 7.92
C ALA A 265 -6.60 -4.76 7.11
N GLU A 266 -5.61 -5.56 7.52
CA GLU A 266 -4.30 -5.68 6.88
C GLU A 266 -4.31 -6.33 5.49
N GLU A 267 -5.42 -6.96 5.10
CA GLU A 267 -5.62 -7.58 3.76
C GLU A 267 -6.46 -6.69 2.84
N ALA A 268 -7.16 -5.71 3.41
CA ALA A 268 -8.18 -4.97 2.69
C ALA A 268 -7.61 -4.05 1.61
N ALA A 269 -6.41 -3.49 1.82
CA ALA A 269 -5.75 -2.64 0.83
C ALA A 269 -5.48 -3.42 -0.46
N GLU A 270 -4.94 -4.62 -0.35
CA GLU A 270 -4.61 -5.52 -1.47
C GLU A 270 -5.85 -6.09 -2.12
N LEU A 271 -6.89 -6.37 -1.33
CA LEU A 271 -8.17 -6.80 -1.87
C LEU A 271 -8.82 -5.72 -2.76
N ASN A 272 -8.59 -4.43 -2.45
CA ASN A 272 -9.01 -3.34 -3.33
C ASN A 272 -8.34 -3.42 -4.71
N TYR A 273 -7.06 -3.79 -4.79
CA TYR A 273 -6.39 -3.99 -6.09
C TYR A 273 -6.98 -5.14 -6.88
N LEU A 274 -7.27 -6.26 -6.23
CA LEU A 274 -7.88 -7.43 -6.89
C LEU A 274 -9.31 -7.11 -7.36
N ALA A 275 -10.12 -6.47 -6.50
CA ALA A 275 -11.48 -6.05 -6.83
C ALA A 275 -11.50 -5.05 -7.99
N HIS A 276 -10.63 -4.04 -7.95
CA HIS A 276 -10.49 -3.05 -9.00
C HIS A 276 -10.12 -3.71 -10.35
N ALA A 277 -9.14 -4.61 -10.35
CA ALA A 277 -8.74 -5.32 -11.56
C ALA A 277 -9.89 -6.15 -12.14
N ALA A 278 -10.66 -6.87 -11.30
CA ALA A 278 -11.83 -7.62 -11.73
C ALA A 278 -12.94 -6.73 -12.31
N CYS A 279 -13.18 -5.59 -11.67
CA CYS A 279 -14.15 -4.60 -12.16
C CYS A 279 -13.73 -3.99 -13.50
N CYS A 280 -12.45 -3.62 -13.64
CA CYS A 280 -11.93 -3.06 -14.90
C CYS A 280 -11.87 -4.10 -16.02
N ALA A 281 -11.69 -5.38 -15.70
CA ALA A 281 -11.73 -6.48 -16.67
C ALA A 281 -13.16 -6.87 -17.07
N GLY A 282 -14.20 -6.33 -16.41
CA GLY A 282 -15.60 -6.66 -16.67
C GLY A 282 -16.01 -8.06 -16.17
N LEU A 283 -15.26 -8.66 -15.24
CA LEU A 283 -15.56 -9.96 -14.65
C LEU A 283 -16.69 -9.82 -13.63
N THR A 284 -17.93 -9.94 -14.10
CA THR A 284 -19.14 -9.62 -13.34
C THR A 284 -19.25 -10.41 -12.03
N ARG A 285 -19.02 -11.72 -12.07
CA ARG A 285 -19.13 -12.61 -10.92
C ARG A 285 -18.06 -12.31 -9.86
N GLU A 286 -16.80 -12.27 -10.29
CA GLU A 286 -15.65 -12.05 -9.42
C GLU A 286 -15.64 -10.62 -8.87
N GLY A 287 -15.94 -9.63 -9.71
CA GLY A 287 -16.01 -8.22 -9.31
C GLY A 287 -17.08 -7.98 -8.24
N ALA A 288 -18.29 -8.51 -8.43
CA ALA A 288 -19.36 -8.40 -7.44
C ALA A 288 -19.01 -9.12 -6.13
N ALA A 289 -18.43 -10.32 -6.20
CA ALA A 289 -18.00 -11.07 -5.03
C ALA A 289 -16.92 -10.32 -4.25
N LEU A 290 -15.91 -9.77 -4.93
CA LEU A 290 -14.80 -9.02 -4.31
C LEU A 290 -15.26 -7.71 -3.69
N VAL A 291 -16.12 -6.94 -4.38
CA VAL A 291 -16.71 -5.71 -3.81
C VAL A 291 -17.60 -6.04 -2.61
N GLY A 292 -18.32 -7.15 -2.64
CA GLY A 292 -19.08 -7.65 -1.50
C GLY A 292 -18.20 -8.01 -0.30
N LEU A 293 -17.06 -8.67 -0.52
CA LEU A 293 -16.07 -9.00 0.52
C LEU A 293 -15.42 -7.76 1.15
N LEU A 294 -15.15 -6.73 0.35
CA LEU A 294 -14.61 -5.46 0.85
C LEU A 294 -15.59 -4.79 1.81
N GLY A 295 -16.90 -4.86 1.55
CA GLY A 295 -17.88 -4.14 2.33
C GLY A 295 -17.58 -2.64 2.36
N GLU A 296 -17.34 -2.09 3.55
CA GLU A 296 -16.99 -0.66 3.72
C GLU A 296 -15.48 -0.38 3.69
N ARG A 297 -14.63 -1.42 3.58
CA ARG A 297 -13.16 -1.30 3.61
C ARG A 297 -12.59 -0.86 2.26
N ILE A 298 -13.06 0.27 1.76
CA ILE A 298 -12.66 0.78 0.46
C ILE A 298 -11.47 1.72 0.63
N ALA A 299 -10.35 1.36 0.00
CA ALA A 299 -9.21 2.25 -0.13
C ALA A 299 -9.41 3.20 -1.30
N LEU A 300 -8.88 4.43 -1.22
CA LEU A 300 -8.93 5.39 -2.33
C LEU A 300 -8.16 4.86 -3.56
N VAL A 301 -6.99 4.28 -3.32
CA VAL A 301 -6.15 3.62 -4.33
C VAL A 301 -6.52 2.13 -4.36
N PRO A 302 -6.68 1.52 -5.55
CA PRO A 302 -6.34 2.00 -6.89
C PRO A 302 -7.48 2.74 -7.65
N TRP A 303 -8.68 2.78 -7.14
CA TRP A 303 -9.88 3.26 -7.82
C TRP A 303 -9.74 4.68 -8.41
N VAL A 304 -9.09 5.59 -7.68
CA VAL A 304 -8.89 6.98 -8.10
C VAL A 304 -8.10 7.11 -9.41
N TYR A 305 -7.35 6.10 -9.80
CA TYR A 305 -6.55 6.14 -11.03
C TYR A 305 -7.38 5.88 -12.30
N THR A 306 -8.53 5.24 -12.17
CA THR A 306 -9.39 4.88 -13.29
C THR A 306 -10.71 5.65 -13.32
N GLY A 307 -10.97 6.49 -12.31
CA GLY A 307 -12.16 7.36 -12.27
C GLY A 307 -12.59 7.69 -10.84
N ASP A 308 -13.86 8.08 -10.68
CA ASP A 308 -14.46 8.36 -9.38
C ASP A 308 -14.69 7.04 -8.62
N PRO A 309 -14.04 6.83 -7.45
CA PRO A 309 -14.16 5.58 -6.70
C PRO A 309 -15.59 5.26 -6.25
N ALA A 310 -16.35 6.27 -5.83
CA ALA A 310 -17.72 6.08 -5.37
C ALA A 310 -18.65 5.64 -6.50
N GLN A 311 -18.49 6.20 -7.70
CA GLN A 311 -19.25 5.79 -8.87
C GLN A 311 -18.89 4.37 -9.30
N GLN A 312 -17.59 4.03 -9.34
CA GLN A 312 -17.14 2.70 -9.73
C GLN A 312 -17.73 1.63 -8.79
N ILE A 313 -17.53 1.79 -7.49
CA ILE A 313 -18.00 0.84 -6.49
C ILE A 313 -19.54 0.77 -6.45
N GLY A 314 -20.21 1.91 -6.55
CA GLY A 314 -21.68 1.99 -6.57
C GLY A 314 -22.32 1.17 -7.69
N ARG A 315 -21.69 1.11 -8.87
CA ARG A 315 -22.15 0.28 -9.98
C ARG A 315 -22.15 -1.22 -9.62
N TRP A 316 -21.13 -1.68 -8.91
CA TRP A 316 -20.98 -3.09 -8.53
C TRP A 316 -21.82 -3.48 -7.31
N ARG A 317 -22.11 -2.55 -6.40
CA ARG A 317 -23.04 -2.76 -5.27
C ARG A 317 -24.50 -2.80 -5.69
N GLY A 318 -24.84 -2.11 -6.78
CA GLY A 318 -26.22 -2.03 -7.29
C GLY A 318 -26.71 -3.25 -8.07
N GLY A 319 -25.88 -4.29 -8.25
CA GLY A 319 -26.28 -5.55 -8.92
C GLY A 319 -26.49 -5.45 -10.43
N ALA A 320 -26.26 -4.31 -11.06
CA ALA A 320 -26.28 -4.16 -12.51
C ALA A 320 -24.85 -4.21 -13.07
N PRO A 321 -24.51 -5.21 -13.91
CA PRO A 321 -23.24 -5.18 -14.62
C PRO A 321 -23.18 -3.94 -15.52
N PRO A 322 -22.02 -3.30 -15.67
CA PRO A 322 -21.85 -2.25 -16.65
C PRO A 322 -22.08 -2.84 -18.06
N SER A 323 -23.00 -2.24 -18.78
CA SER A 323 -23.23 -2.50 -20.22
C SER A 323 -22.02 -2.08 -21.04
#